data_bb61ab9c6c756e674352fec31e2c15b6
#
_entry.id   bb61ab9c6c756e674352fec31e2c15b6
#
_cell.length_a   1.000
_cell.length_b   1.000
_cell.length_c   1.000
_cell.angle_alpha   90.00
_cell.angle_beta   90.00
_cell.angle_gamma   90.00
#
_symmetry.space_group_name_H-M   'P 1'
#
loop_
_entity.id
_entity.type
_entity.pdbx_description
1 polymer ?
#
loop_
_entity_poly.entity_id
_entity_poly.type
_entity_poly.pdbx_seq_one_letter_code
_entity_poly.pdbx_strand_id
1 'polypeptide(L)'
;MNKWEKLDKEYIWHPFTQMKGWNENEQLVIERGEGVKLYDTEGRSYYDGISSLWVNIHGHHRPEIDQAIKDQLDQIAHSTLLGLINKPSAEFAQKLVEVAPAGLNKVFYSDDGSTAVEAAVKIAFQYWQHKGRPEKQGFINLGDSYHGDTVGAVSVGNIDVFHKVYKPLLFSTSKMTCPSFYHNKIKGLASEDAFLKYCLDEIEAYLQEHAKTTAAMIIEPLVQAAAGMLMQPKGYIKGVRELTRKYDVLLIVDEVATGFGRTGKMWACDNEGISPDLMTLSKGITGGYLPLGATLTTDEIYDAFLGEPTEYKTFYHGHSYTGNPLACAAGIASLEIFKKEDVIANLPPKMDVIAKHMEKMNKMKYVGDARQCGMLAGIELMRDKATKEPFAAELLMAGGICQAARKYGLIVRNIGDVIIFMPPLASTKEEIEIMLDKLEQAMEEVFSKVASGNQTVFSDPCAF
;
A
#
# COMPACT_ATOMS: atom_id res chain seq x y z
N MET A 1 -8.10 -17.31 28.12
CA MET A 1 -7.21 -16.12 27.90
C MET A 1 -5.85 -16.44 28.50
N ASN A 2 -4.83 -16.46 27.66
CA ASN A 2 -3.45 -16.74 28.10
C ASN A 2 -2.77 -15.48 28.68
N LYS A 3 -1.50 -15.60 29.12
CA LYS A 3 -0.75 -14.48 29.72
C LYS A 3 -0.60 -13.31 28.74
N TRP A 4 -0.34 -13.62 27.46
CA TRP A 4 -0.05 -12.60 26.45
C TRP A 4 -1.28 -11.80 26.06
N GLU A 5 -2.44 -12.46 25.91
CA GLU A 5 -3.74 -11.79 25.71
C GLU A 5 -4.11 -10.84 26.87
N LYS A 6 -3.76 -11.23 28.13
CA LYS A 6 -4.00 -10.34 29.28
C LYS A 6 -3.17 -9.07 29.22
N LEU A 7 -1.86 -9.22 28.94
CA LEU A 7 -0.94 -8.08 28.80
C LEU A 7 -1.34 -7.18 27.62
N ASP A 8 -1.71 -7.78 26.51
CA ASP A 8 -2.16 -7.05 25.33
C ASP A 8 -3.40 -6.19 25.63
N LYS A 9 -4.46 -6.80 26.15
CA LYS A 9 -5.72 -6.11 26.48
C LYS A 9 -5.57 -5.02 27.56
N GLU A 10 -4.59 -5.18 28.46
CA GLU A 10 -4.34 -4.23 29.55
C GLU A 10 -3.49 -3.03 29.10
N TYR A 11 -2.52 -3.23 28.18
CA TYR A 11 -1.49 -2.21 27.91
C TYR A 11 -1.39 -1.74 26.46
N ILE A 12 -1.99 -2.44 25.48
CA ILE A 12 -1.84 -2.10 24.05
C ILE A 12 -3.11 -1.47 23.48
N TRP A 13 -2.93 -0.35 22.82
CA TRP A 13 -3.96 0.25 21.96
C TRP A 13 -3.64 -0.10 20.50
N HIS A 14 -4.45 -0.95 19.89
CA HIS A 14 -4.23 -1.44 18.53
C HIS A 14 -4.59 -0.39 17.48
N PRO A 15 -3.77 -0.30 16.38
CA PRO A 15 -4.08 0.57 15.25
C PRO A 15 -5.34 0.08 14.52
N PHE A 16 -6.15 1.01 14.01
CA PHE A 16 -7.34 0.70 13.22
C PHE A 16 -8.25 -0.37 13.87
N THR A 17 -8.45 -0.32 15.17
CA THR A 17 -9.17 -1.37 15.91
C THR A 17 -10.21 -0.78 16.83
N GLN A 18 -11.46 -1.32 16.78
CA GLN A 18 -12.48 -1.02 17.76
C GLN A 18 -12.17 -1.81 19.06
N MET A 19 -11.55 -1.13 20.02
CA MET A 19 -10.99 -1.77 21.24
C MET A 19 -12.03 -2.45 22.11
N LYS A 20 -13.31 -2.02 22.09
CA LYS A 20 -14.37 -2.75 22.79
C LYS A 20 -14.50 -4.18 22.29
N GLY A 21 -14.66 -4.34 20.97
CA GLY A 21 -14.74 -5.66 20.35
C GLY A 21 -13.45 -6.47 20.53
N TRP A 22 -12.27 -5.81 20.45
CA TRP A 22 -10.99 -6.45 20.73
C TRP A 22 -10.95 -7.08 22.12
N ASN A 23 -11.36 -6.34 23.15
CA ASN A 23 -11.34 -6.79 24.54
C ASN A 23 -12.34 -7.90 24.84
N GLU A 24 -13.46 -7.96 24.13
CA GLU A 24 -14.53 -8.94 24.32
C GLU A 24 -14.25 -10.30 23.63
N ASN A 25 -13.32 -10.35 22.65
CA ASN A 25 -13.02 -11.53 21.86
C ASN A 25 -11.66 -12.15 22.20
N GLU A 26 -11.50 -13.45 21.88
CA GLU A 26 -10.21 -14.14 21.93
C GLU A 26 -9.35 -13.71 20.75
N GLN A 27 -8.04 -13.54 21.00
CA GLN A 27 -7.08 -13.06 20.01
C GLN A 27 -6.02 -14.11 19.68
N LEU A 28 -5.56 -14.12 18.42
CA LEU A 28 -4.42 -14.96 18.04
C LEU A 28 -3.11 -14.31 18.54
N VAL A 29 -2.35 -15.07 19.31
CA VAL A 29 -1.02 -14.66 19.76
C VAL A 29 0.01 -15.36 18.87
N ILE A 30 0.60 -14.62 17.96
CA ILE A 30 1.63 -15.14 17.03
C ILE A 30 2.97 -15.21 17.75
N GLU A 31 3.63 -16.38 17.71
CA GLU A 31 4.91 -16.62 18.36
C GLU A 31 6.08 -16.68 17.36
N ARG A 32 5.86 -17.27 16.17
CA ARG A 32 6.89 -17.40 15.15
C ARG A 32 6.33 -17.39 13.73
N GLY A 33 7.19 -17.17 12.76
CA GLY A 33 6.88 -17.29 11.34
C GLY A 33 7.96 -18.11 10.60
N GLU A 34 7.57 -18.84 9.56
CA GLU A 34 8.47 -19.61 8.71
C GLU A 34 7.90 -19.73 7.30
N GLY A 35 8.66 -19.36 6.29
CA GLY A 35 8.17 -19.30 4.93
C GLY A 35 6.95 -18.38 4.83
N VAL A 36 5.84 -18.91 4.34
CA VAL A 36 4.58 -18.14 4.20
C VAL A 36 3.56 -18.44 5.30
N LYS A 37 4.02 -18.97 6.42
CA LYS A 37 3.17 -19.36 7.55
C LYS A 37 3.54 -18.64 8.84
N LEU A 38 2.50 -18.34 9.61
CA LEU A 38 2.56 -17.86 10.98
C LEU A 38 2.12 -18.97 11.93
N TYR A 39 2.67 -19.00 13.12
CA TYR A 39 2.35 -20.00 14.15
C TYR A 39 1.99 -19.28 15.44
N ASP A 40 0.90 -19.72 16.06
CA ASP A 40 0.47 -19.18 17.34
C ASP A 40 1.12 -19.92 18.52
N THR A 41 0.90 -19.42 19.73
CA THR A 41 1.42 -19.97 20.98
C THR A 41 0.85 -21.35 21.33
N GLU A 42 -0.15 -21.85 20.62
CA GLU A 42 -0.70 -23.19 20.74
C GLU A 42 -0.15 -24.16 19.68
N GLY A 43 0.76 -23.67 18.83
CA GLY A 43 1.40 -24.45 17.77
C GLY A 43 0.55 -24.62 16.52
N ARG A 44 -0.60 -23.97 16.41
CA ARG A 44 -1.42 -23.97 15.19
C ARG A 44 -0.74 -23.12 14.12
N SER A 45 -0.84 -23.55 12.86
CA SER A 45 -0.23 -22.84 11.74
C SER A 45 -1.29 -22.19 10.83
N TYR A 46 -0.95 -21.02 10.32
CA TYR A 46 -1.80 -20.23 9.43
C TYR A 46 -0.98 -19.74 8.23
N TYR A 47 -1.51 -19.89 7.03
CA TYR A 47 -0.97 -19.17 5.88
C TYR A 47 -1.18 -17.66 6.05
N ASP A 48 -0.15 -16.89 5.75
CA ASP A 48 -0.18 -15.41 5.79
C ASP A 48 -0.70 -14.84 4.46
N GLY A 49 -2.02 -14.90 4.26
CA GLY A 49 -2.68 -14.46 3.02
C GLY A 49 -2.70 -12.94 2.83
N ILE A 50 -2.10 -12.19 3.76
CA ILE A 50 -2.07 -10.71 3.74
C ILE A 50 -0.65 -10.14 3.93
N SER A 51 0.38 -11.00 3.86
CA SER A 51 1.77 -10.57 4.03
C SER A 51 2.00 -9.74 5.31
N SER A 52 1.43 -10.18 6.43
CA SER A 52 1.37 -9.54 7.74
C SER A 52 0.56 -8.22 7.74
N LEU A 53 0.95 -7.21 7.03
CA LEU A 53 0.14 -6.06 6.57
C LEU A 53 0.80 -5.49 5.31
N TRP A 54 0.80 -6.29 4.25
CA TRP A 54 1.31 -5.92 2.92
C TRP A 54 2.82 -5.70 2.85
N VAL A 55 3.58 -6.17 3.86
CA VAL A 55 5.03 -5.90 4.00
C VAL A 55 5.90 -7.10 3.63
N ASN A 56 5.45 -8.32 3.89
CA ASN A 56 6.25 -9.52 3.70
C ASN A 56 6.36 -9.89 2.21
N ILE A 57 7.58 -9.88 1.69
CA ILE A 57 7.89 -10.20 0.29
C ILE A 57 8.43 -11.63 0.17
N HIS A 58 9.49 -11.94 0.93
CA HIS A 58 10.30 -13.14 0.74
C HIS A 58 9.96 -14.28 1.72
N GLY A 59 8.89 -14.13 2.50
CA GLY A 59 8.52 -15.05 3.57
C GLY A 59 9.14 -14.67 4.91
N HIS A 60 8.63 -15.32 5.97
CA HIS A 60 9.13 -15.15 7.33
C HIS A 60 10.42 -15.95 7.54
N HIS A 61 11.30 -15.46 8.40
CA HIS A 61 12.55 -16.12 8.77
C HIS A 61 13.39 -16.49 7.54
N ARG A 62 13.64 -15.49 6.69
CA ARG A 62 14.47 -15.63 5.49
C ARG A 62 15.94 -15.55 5.89
N PRO A 63 16.73 -16.64 5.77
CA PRO A 63 18.11 -16.69 6.31
C PRO A 63 19.03 -15.58 5.81
N GLU A 64 18.91 -15.20 4.53
CA GLU A 64 19.74 -14.14 3.95
C GLU A 64 19.48 -12.76 4.59
N ILE A 65 18.21 -12.43 4.86
CA ILE A 65 17.86 -11.15 5.51
C ILE A 65 18.19 -11.21 6.98
N ASP A 66 17.90 -12.31 7.67
CA ASP A 66 18.26 -12.55 9.06
C ASP A 66 19.76 -12.37 9.28
N GLN A 67 20.59 -12.95 8.41
CA GLN A 67 22.03 -12.87 8.50
C GLN A 67 22.55 -11.45 8.22
N ALA A 68 22.01 -10.77 7.20
CA ALA A 68 22.40 -9.40 6.89
C ALA A 68 22.15 -8.44 8.07
N ILE A 69 21.04 -8.61 8.79
CA ILE A 69 20.73 -7.81 9.98
C ILE A 69 21.70 -8.15 11.12
N LYS A 70 22.00 -9.43 11.36
CA LYS A 70 22.95 -9.87 12.40
C LYS A 70 24.35 -9.34 12.13
N ASP A 71 24.84 -9.48 10.90
CA ASP A 71 26.17 -9.00 10.50
C ASP A 71 26.28 -7.48 10.66
N GLN A 72 25.22 -6.74 10.35
CA GLN A 72 25.18 -5.30 10.54
C GLN A 72 25.11 -4.92 12.04
N LEU A 73 24.36 -5.69 12.85
CA LEU A 73 24.28 -5.46 14.29
C LEU A 73 25.63 -5.65 14.97
N ASP A 74 26.44 -6.61 14.52
CA ASP A 74 27.81 -6.83 15.01
C ASP A 74 28.76 -5.66 14.69
N GLN A 75 28.42 -4.82 13.72
CA GLN A 75 29.19 -3.61 13.39
C GLN A 75 28.64 -2.39 14.14
N ILE A 76 27.38 -2.01 13.86
CA ILE A 76 26.70 -0.89 14.51
C ILE A 76 25.20 -0.96 14.24
N ALA A 77 24.39 -0.77 15.28
CA ALA A 77 22.94 -0.74 15.19
C ALA A 77 22.42 0.53 14.51
N HIS A 78 23.01 1.68 14.81
CA HIS A 78 22.60 2.98 14.26
C HIS A 78 23.73 4.00 14.27
N SER A 79 23.77 4.83 13.21
CA SER A 79 24.43 6.13 13.18
C SER A 79 23.61 7.09 12.35
N THR A 80 23.65 8.38 12.70
CA THR A 80 22.88 9.41 11.99
C THR A 80 23.43 9.70 10.59
N LEU A 81 22.56 10.12 9.66
CA LEU A 81 22.95 10.74 8.40
C LEU A 81 23.10 12.27 8.51
N LEU A 82 22.81 12.86 9.67
CA LEU A 82 23.04 14.28 9.90
C LEU A 82 24.54 14.53 10.13
N GLY A 83 25.22 14.91 9.06
CA GLY A 83 26.66 15.20 9.07
C GLY A 83 27.58 13.98 9.02
N LEU A 84 27.05 12.76 8.97
CA LEU A 84 27.80 11.51 8.87
C LEU A 84 27.28 10.66 7.71
N ILE A 85 28.02 9.61 7.37
CA ILE A 85 27.67 8.60 6.37
C ILE A 85 27.79 7.22 7.02
N ASN A 86 26.81 6.35 6.80
CA ASN A 86 26.97 4.92 7.08
C ASN A 86 26.96 4.12 5.76
N LYS A 87 27.74 3.02 5.74
CA LYS A 87 27.92 2.21 4.54
C LYS A 87 26.62 1.64 3.99
N PRO A 88 25.75 0.99 4.81
CA PRO A 88 24.53 0.37 4.29
C PRO A 88 23.56 1.38 3.62
N SER A 89 23.44 2.59 4.17
CA SER A 89 22.54 3.59 3.56
C SER A 89 23.03 4.07 2.19
N ALA A 90 24.36 4.25 2.03
CA ALA A 90 24.95 4.64 0.75
C ALA A 90 24.79 3.52 -0.31
N GLU A 91 25.11 2.27 0.06
CA GLU A 91 24.98 1.10 -0.81
C GLU A 91 23.51 0.84 -1.18
N PHE A 92 22.60 0.93 -0.23
CA PHE A 92 21.19 0.70 -0.49
C PHE A 92 20.59 1.79 -1.40
N ALA A 93 21.00 3.06 -1.24
CA ALA A 93 20.58 4.12 -2.14
C ALA A 93 21.01 3.83 -3.60
N GLN A 94 22.24 3.39 -3.81
CA GLN A 94 22.72 2.96 -5.13
C GLN A 94 21.83 1.85 -5.70
N LYS A 95 21.60 0.77 -4.94
CA LYS A 95 20.78 -0.36 -5.39
C LYS A 95 19.32 0.03 -5.68
N LEU A 96 18.74 0.94 -4.90
CA LEU A 96 17.41 1.46 -5.19
C LEU A 96 17.36 2.23 -6.50
N VAL A 97 18.35 3.09 -6.77
CA VAL A 97 18.46 3.84 -8.02
C VAL A 97 18.65 2.90 -9.22
N GLU A 98 19.44 1.84 -9.08
CA GLU A 98 19.68 0.84 -10.14
C GLU A 98 18.39 0.14 -10.60
N VAL A 99 17.39 -0.01 -9.72
CA VAL A 99 16.11 -0.67 -10.05
C VAL A 99 14.95 0.29 -10.21
N ALA A 100 15.16 1.59 -9.92
CA ALA A 100 14.11 2.62 -10.01
C ALA A 100 13.74 2.95 -11.46
N PRO A 101 12.54 3.49 -11.72
CA PRO A 101 12.22 4.10 -12.99
C PRO A 101 13.25 5.17 -13.40
N ALA A 102 13.53 5.25 -14.71
CA ALA A 102 14.59 6.11 -15.25
C ALA A 102 14.44 7.58 -14.80
N GLY A 103 15.53 8.19 -14.38
CA GLY A 103 15.60 9.60 -13.95
C GLY A 103 15.43 9.82 -12.45
N LEU A 104 15.05 8.80 -11.67
CA LEU A 104 15.01 8.88 -10.21
C LEU A 104 16.38 8.51 -9.64
N ASN A 105 17.23 9.53 -9.41
CA ASN A 105 18.66 9.34 -9.11
C ASN A 105 19.06 9.73 -7.68
N LYS A 106 18.13 10.25 -6.88
CA LYS A 106 18.37 10.67 -5.49
C LYS A 106 17.41 9.98 -4.55
N VAL A 107 17.89 9.62 -3.38
CA VAL A 107 17.13 8.92 -2.34
C VAL A 107 17.15 9.76 -1.05
N PHE A 108 15.97 10.10 -0.56
CA PHE A 108 15.78 10.66 0.77
C PHE A 108 15.12 9.61 1.66
N TYR A 109 15.79 9.19 2.74
CA TYR A 109 15.28 8.17 3.65
C TYR A 109 14.35 8.77 4.72
N SER A 110 13.34 7.99 5.09
CA SER A 110 12.43 8.23 6.22
C SER A 110 12.14 6.90 6.95
N ASP A 111 11.20 6.88 7.89
CA ASP A 111 11.01 5.72 8.77
C ASP A 111 9.89 4.78 8.28
N ASP A 112 8.92 5.29 7.53
CA ASP A 112 7.76 4.54 7.02
C ASP A 112 7.14 5.20 5.77
N GLY A 113 6.01 4.65 5.28
CA GLY A 113 5.32 5.17 4.10
C GLY A 113 4.74 6.56 4.30
N SER A 114 4.12 6.83 5.45
CA SER A 114 3.54 8.14 5.75
C SER A 114 4.62 9.22 5.77
N THR A 115 5.76 8.94 6.38
CA THR A 115 6.88 9.88 6.45
C THR A 115 7.62 10.03 5.11
N ALA A 116 7.60 9.02 4.24
CA ALA A 116 8.07 9.16 2.87
C ALA A 116 7.15 10.12 2.07
N VAL A 117 5.84 10.02 2.25
CA VAL A 117 4.87 10.94 1.63
C VAL A 117 5.01 12.36 2.18
N GLU A 118 5.20 12.54 3.50
CA GLU A 118 5.50 13.85 4.10
C GLU A 118 6.72 14.50 3.44
N ALA A 119 7.79 13.73 3.25
CA ALA A 119 8.99 14.23 2.57
C ALA A 119 8.69 14.61 1.11
N ALA A 120 7.97 13.77 0.36
CA ALA A 120 7.63 14.03 -1.04
C ALA A 120 6.79 15.31 -1.21
N VAL A 121 5.77 15.50 -0.37
CA VAL A 121 4.91 16.69 -0.37
C VAL A 121 5.74 17.96 -0.08
N LYS A 122 6.59 17.92 0.96
CA LYS A 122 7.44 19.04 1.32
C LYS A 122 8.51 19.34 0.27
N ILE A 123 9.13 18.31 -0.33
CA ILE A 123 10.10 18.48 -1.43
C ILE A 123 9.42 19.14 -2.63
N ALA A 124 8.25 18.64 -3.06
CA ALA A 124 7.50 19.21 -4.17
C ALA A 124 7.11 20.67 -3.93
N PHE A 125 6.65 21.02 -2.73
CA PHE A 125 6.32 22.39 -2.36
C PHE A 125 7.57 23.29 -2.39
N GLN A 126 8.65 22.90 -1.70
CA GLN A 126 9.87 23.69 -1.56
C GLN A 126 10.62 23.82 -2.88
N TYR A 127 10.59 22.82 -3.76
CA TYR A 127 11.14 22.88 -5.12
C TYR A 127 10.62 24.10 -5.86
N TRP A 128 9.30 24.35 -5.87
CA TRP A 128 8.73 25.49 -6.56
C TRP A 128 9.11 26.84 -5.94
N GLN A 129 9.30 26.89 -4.62
CA GLN A 129 9.83 28.09 -3.96
C GLN A 129 11.23 28.42 -4.48
N HIS A 130 12.10 27.39 -4.58
CA HIS A 130 13.47 27.54 -5.07
C HIS A 130 13.54 27.83 -6.58
N LYS A 131 12.57 27.41 -7.35
CA LYS A 131 12.43 27.73 -8.78
C LYS A 131 11.85 29.14 -9.02
N GLY A 132 11.59 29.91 -7.97
CA GLY A 132 11.01 31.26 -8.09
C GLY A 132 9.53 31.26 -8.48
N ARG A 133 8.82 30.18 -8.18
CA ARG A 133 7.38 29.97 -8.46
C ARG A 133 6.58 29.78 -7.16
N PRO A 134 6.62 30.78 -6.23
CA PRO A 134 6.01 30.63 -4.91
C PRO A 134 4.47 30.51 -4.94
N GLU A 135 3.84 30.83 -6.06
CA GLU A 135 2.41 30.64 -6.27
C GLU A 135 2.00 29.17 -6.40
N LYS A 136 2.93 28.26 -6.76
CA LYS A 136 2.67 26.81 -6.88
C LYS A 136 2.66 26.15 -5.49
N GLN A 137 1.50 26.08 -4.88
CA GLN A 137 1.29 25.57 -3.51
C GLN A 137 0.22 24.48 -3.40
N GLY A 138 -0.68 24.40 -4.40
CA GLY A 138 -1.79 23.46 -4.39
C GLY A 138 -1.37 22.03 -4.67
N PHE A 139 -2.12 21.08 -4.14
CA PHE A 139 -1.97 19.65 -4.41
C PHE A 139 -3.27 19.07 -4.97
N ILE A 140 -3.12 18.16 -5.91
CA ILE A 140 -4.22 17.34 -6.47
C ILE A 140 -4.10 15.93 -5.89
N ASN A 141 -5.21 15.36 -5.47
CA ASN A 141 -5.33 13.96 -5.05
C ASN A 141 -6.57 13.30 -5.65
N LEU A 142 -6.72 11.99 -5.45
CA LEU A 142 -7.87 11.24 -5.92
C LEU A 142 -8.90 11.02 -4.80
N GLY A 143 -10.17 10.88 -5.16
CA GLY A 143 -11.16 10.30 -4.28
C GLY A 143 -10.73 8.90 -3.82
N ASP A 144 -11.04 8.54 -2.58
CA ASP A 144 -10.70 7.24 -1.98
C ASP A 144 -9.19 6.91 -1.97
N SER A 145 -8.30 7.92 -2.05
CA SER A 145 -6.85 7.72 -1.94
C SER A 145 -6.38 7.65 -0.49
N TYR A 146 -5.32 6.87 -0.26
CA TYR A 146 -4.67 6.73 1.04
C TYR A 146 -3.15 6.82 0.90
N HIS A 147 -2.55 7.72 1.66
CA HIS A 147 -1.11 7.98 1.60
C HIS A 147 -0.41 7.91 2.96
N GLY A 148 -1.12 7.47 3.99
CA GLY A 148 -0.61 7.35 5.38
C GLY A 148 -1.42 8.16 6.38
N ASP A 149 -1.01 8.10 7.66
CA ASP A 149 -1.79 8.62 8.80
C ASP A 149 -1.16 9.83 9.49
N THR A 150 -0.01 10.33 9.03
CA THR A 150 0.50 11.64 9.46
C THR A 150 -0.35 12.77 8.89
N VAL A 151 -0.40 13.93 9.54
CA VAL A 151 -1.31 15.03 9.15
C VAL A 151 -1.13 15.46 7.69
N GLY A 152 0.11 15.53 7.18
CA GLY A 152 0.36 15.87 5.78
C GLY A 152 -0.06 14.76 4.82
N ALA A 153 0.22 13.50 5.15
CA ALA A 153 -0.22 12.35 4.36
C ALA A 153 -1.76 12.24 4.32
N VAL A 154 -2.44 12.44 5.47
CA VAL A 154 -3.91 12.50 5.52
C VAL A 154 -4.46 13.65 4.70
N SER A 155 -3.76 14.81 4.65
CA SER A 155 -4.20 15.97 3.87
C SER A 155 -4.27 15.68 2.36
N VAL A 156 -3.39 14.82 1.86
CA VAL A 156 -3.40 14.37 0.46
C VAL A 156 -4.16 13.05 0.25
N GLY A 157 -4.66 12.42 1.33
CA GLY A 157 -5.56 11.26 1.28
C GLY A 157 -7.03 11.68 1.25
N ASN A 158 -7.95 10.73 0.96
CA ASN A 158 -9.37 11.06 0.80
C ASN A 158 -10.34 9.93 1.15
N ILE A 159 -10.02 9.09 2.15
CA ILE A 159 -10.93 8.08 2.67
C ILE A 159 -11.72 8.67 3.84
N ASP A 160 -12.98 9.01 3.62
CA ASP A 160 -13.80 9.71 4.63
C ASP A 160 -13.88 8.97 5.97
N VAL A 161 -13.99 7.64 5.97
CA VAL A 161 -14.05 6.83 7.20
C VAL A 161 -12.81 7.04 8.09
N PHE A 162 -11.63 7.22 7.50
CA PHE A 162 -10.38 7.42 8.24
C PHE A 162 -10.11 8.89 8.55
N HIS A 163 -10.49 9.80 7.64
CA HIS A 163 -9.95 11.15 7.59
C HIS A 163 -10.94 12.23 8.05
N LYS A 164 -12.26 11.96 8.02
CA LYS A 164 -13.31 12.97 8.26
C LYS A 164 -13.17 13.70 9.60
N VAL A 165 -12.79 12.99 10.67
CA VAL A 165 -12.65 13.57 12.02
C VAL A 165 -11.46 14.53 12.09
N TYR A 166 -10.46 14.36 11.24
CA TYR A 166 -9.23 15.17 11.24
C TYR A 166 -9.28 16.38 10.31
N LYS A 167 -10.37 16.59 9.55
CA LYS A 167 -10.50 17.73 8.61
C LYS A 167 -10.02 19.07 9.14
N PRO A 168 -10.27 19.46 10.42
CA PRO A 168 -9.78 20.73 10.95
C PRO A 168 -8.26 20.86 11.05
N LEU A 169 -7.51 19.77 11.02
CA LEU A 169 -6.04 19.73 11.09
C LEU A 169 -5.36 19.71 9.71
N LEU A 170 -6.13 19.53 8.62
CA LEU A 170 -5.60 19.25 7.30
C LEU A 170 -5.48 20.53 6.47
N PHE A 171 -4.46 20.58 5.59
CA PHE A 171 -4.44 21.57 4.53
C PHE A 171 -5.34 21.14 3.35
N SER A 172 -5.80 22.14 2.60
CA SER A 172 -6.74 21.91 1.49
C SER A 172 -6.05 21.32 0.26
N THR A 173 -6.71 20.39 -0.41
CA THR A 173 -6.29 19.79 -1.70
C THR A 173 -7.45 19.80 -2.69
N SER A 174 -7.12 19.64 -3.97
CA SER A 174 -8.12 19.51 -5.03
C SER A 174 -8.33 18.04 -5.37
N LYS A 175 -9.56 17.56 -5.12
CA LYS A 175 -9.91 16.17 -5.28
C LYS A 175 -10.46 15.89 -6.67
N MET A 176 -9.89 14.89 -7.37
CA MET A 176 -10.38 14.34 -8.64
C MET A 176 -11.16 13.05 -8.41
N THR A 177 -11.95 12.66 -9.40
CA THR A 177 -12.73 11.42 -9.37
C THR A 177 -11.83 10.21 -9.13
N CYS A 178 -12.24 9.32 -8.21
CA CYS A 178 -11.61 8.00 -8.04
C CYS A 178 -11.70 7.19 -9.34
N PRO A 179 -10.59 6.76 -9.94
CA PRO A 179 -10.59 6.11 -11.24
C PRO A 179 -10.95 4.60 -11.17
N SER A 180 -11.97 4.23 -10.41
CA SER A 180 -12.48 2.87 -10.32
C SER A 180 -13.77 2.71 -11.10
N PHE A 181 -13.72 2.03 -12.26
CA PHE A 181 -14.89 1.89 -13.13
C PHE A 181 -16.03 1.11 -12.46
N TYR A 182 -15.73 0.07 -11.69
CA TYR A 182 -16.75 -0.68 -10.96
C TYR A 182 -17.54 0.21 -9.99
N HIS A 183 -16.89 1.17 -9.34
CA HIS A 183 -17.50 2.09 -8.38
C HIS A 183 -17.99 3.41 -9.02
N ASN A 184 -17.95 3.49 -10.35
CA ASN A 184 -18.40 4.67 -11.06
C ASN A 184 -19.87 5.01 -10.76
N LYS A 185 -20.12 6.21 -10.25
CA LYS A 185 -21.46 6.74 -9.95
C LYS A 185 -21.96 7.72 -11.01
N ILE A 186 -21.17 7.99 -12.05
CA ILE A 186 -21.47 8.99 -13.08
C ILE A 186 -22.41 8.36 -14.11
N LYS A 187 -23.59 8.94 -14.24
CA LYS A 187 -24.60 8.45 -15.18
C LYS A 187 -24.16 8.65 -16.64
N GLY A 188 -24.41 7.66 -17.47
CA GLY A 188 -24.15 7.72 -18.92
C GLY A 188 -22.76 7.24 -19.34
N LEU A 189 -21.87 6.89 -18.43
CA LEU A 189 -20.58 6.28 -18.74
C LEU A 189 -20.72 4.74 -18.72
N ALA A 190 -20.90 4.16 -19.90
CA ALA A 190 -21.23 2.73 -20.06
C ALA A 190 -19.98 1.84 -20.32
N SER A 191 -18.83 2.42 -20.57
CA SER A 191 -17.58 1.67 -20.82
C SER A 191 -16.41 2.20 -20.01
N GLU A 192 -15.45 1.33 -19.75
CA GLU A 192 -14.21 1.69 -19.03
C GLU A 192 -13.40 2.75 -19.79
N ASP A 193 -13.35 2.68 -21.14
CA ASP A 193 -12.67 3.68 -21.96
C ASP A 193 -13.32 5.06 -21.86
N ALA A 194 -14.67 5.12 -21.86
CA ALA A 194 -15.37 6.39 -21.68
C ALA A 194 -15.15 6.97 -20.28
N PHE A 195 -15.05 6.11 -19.28
CA PHE A 195 -14.76 6.49 -17.90
C PHE A 195 -13.31 6.95 -17.73
N LEU A 196 -12.35 6.24 -18.32
CA LEU A 196 -10.95 6.65 -18.38
C LEU A 196 -10.83 8.07 -18.99
N LYS A 197 -11.46 8.26 -20.16
CA LYS A 197 -11.47 9.57 -20.80
C LYS A 197 -12.05 10.65 -19.89
N TYR A 198 -13.18 10.38 -19.25
CA TYR A 198 -13.81 11.32 -18.31
C TYR A 198 -12.86 11.72 -17.17
N CYS A 199 -12.18 10.76 -16.53
CA CYS A 199 -11.25 11.03 -15.44
C CYS A 199 -10.06 11.89 -15.91
N LEU A 200 -9.53 11.63 -17.10
CA LEU A 200 -8.44 12.43 -17.67
C LEU A 200 -8.89 13.82 -18.10
N ASP A 201 -10.06 13.95 -18.72
CA ASP A 201 -10.63 15.24 -19.10
C ASP A 201 -10.91 16.13 -17.86
N GLU A 202 -11.36 15.54 -16.73
CA GLU A 202 -11.53 16.25 -15.45
C GLU A 202 -10.22 16.85 -14.95
N ILE A 203 -9.14 16.04 -14.95
CA ILE A 203 -7.80 16.49 -14.54
C ILE A 203 -7.31 17.58 -15.50
N GLU A 204 -7.47 17.41 -16.81
CA GLU A 204 -7.04 18.38 -17.79
C GLU A 204 -7.78 19.71 -17.63
N ALA A 205 -9.10 19.68 -17.48
CA ALA A 205 -9.90 20.88 -17.25
C ALA A 205 -9.46 21.65 -16.00
N TYR A 206 -9.20 20.93 -14.90
CA TYR A 206 -8.65 21.53 -13.68
C TYR A 206 -7.29 22.18 -13.93
N LEU A 207 -6.38 21.47 -14.61
CA LEU A 207 -5.02 21.96 -14.87
C LEU A 207 -5.01 23.16 -15.84
N GLN A 208 -5.94 23.27 -16.78
CA GLN A 208 -6.08 24.45 -17.65
C GLN A 208 -6.30 25.74 -16.83
N GLU A 209 -7.03 25.66 -15.73
CA GLU A 209 -7.34 26.82 -14.89
C GLU A 209 -6.33 27.02 -13.76
N HIS A 210 -5.79 25.94 -13.17
CA HIS A 210 -5.08 25.97 -11.90
C HIS A 210 -3.61 25.53 -11.94
N ALA A 211 -3.05 25.14 -13.11
CA ALA A 211 -1.67 24.65 -13.18
C ALA A 211 -0.63 25.66 -12.64
N LYS A 212 -0.89 26.98 -12.78
CA LYS A 212 -0.01 28.03 -12.27
C LYS A 212 0.12 28.03 -10.74
N THR A 213 -0.88 27.51 -10.04
CA THR A 213 -0.93 27.46 -8.57
C THR A 213 -0.80 26.05 -8.01
N THR A 214 -0.74 25.03 -8.87
CA THR A 214 -0.62 23.62 -8.49
C THR A 214 0.84 23.20 -8.45
N ALA A 215 1.30 22.72 -7.29
CA ALA A 215 2.65 22.20 -7.09
C ALA A 215 2.80 20.76 -7.62
N ALA A 216 1.90 19.88 -7.19
CA ALA A 216 1.98 18.47 -7.55
C ALA A 216 0.61 17.78 -7.56
N MET A 217 0.55 16.66 -8.28
CA MET A 217 -0.48 15.64 -8.14
C MET A 217 0.12 14.41 -7.49
N ILE A 218 -0.58 13.81 -6.51
CA ILE A 218 -0.18 12.55 -5.87
C ILE A 218 -1.19 11.46 -6.18
N ILE A 219 -0.70 10.26 -6.52
CA ILE A 219 -1.52 9.09 -6.84
C ILE A 219 -0.91 7.79 -6.34
N GLU A 220 -1.76 6.83 -5.94
CA GLU A 220 -1.41 5.41 -5.88
C GLU A 220 -1.49 4.85 -7.31
N PRO A 221 -0.47 4.19 -7.85
CA PRO A 221 -0.48 3.71 -9.23
C PRO A 221 -1.24 2.38 -9.37
N LEU A 222 -2.10 2.25 -10.37
CA LEU A 222 -2.88 1.07 -10.77
C LEU A 222 -3.93 0.61 -9.73
N VAL A 223 -3.65 0.73 -8.43
CA VAL A 223 -4.52 0.22 -7.36
C VAL A 223 -4.54 1.17 -6.17
N GLN A 224 -5.71 1.69 -5.80
CA GLN A 224 -5.91 2.35 -4.51
C GLN A 224 -6.18 1.25 -3.46
N ALA A 225 -5.09 0.85 -2.79
CA ALA A 225 -5.10 -0.38 -2.01
C ALA A 225 -5.96 -0.28 -0.74
N ALA A 226 -5.77 0.78 0.05
CA ALA A 226 -6.44 0.96 1.34
C ALA A 226 -7.94 1.29 1.22
N ALA A 227 -8.41 1.63 0.03
CA ALA A 227 -9.83 1.81 -0.25
C ALA A 227 -10.55 0.50 -0.65
N GLY A 228 -9.89 -0.66 -0.50
CA GLY A 228 -10.44 -1.95 -0.86
C GLY A 228 -9.95 -2.47 -2.22
N MET A 229 -8.69 -2.25 -2.56
CA MET A 229 -8.09 -2.69 -3.83
C MET A 229 -8.86 -2.17 -5.06
N LEU A 230 -9.10 -0.87 -5.13
CA LEU A 230 -9.78 -0.24 -6.26
C LEU A 230 -8.86 -0.20 -7.48
N MET A 231 -9.21 -0.93 -8.53
CA MET A 231 -8.41 -1.02 -9.75
C MET A 231 -8.67 0.19 -10.66
N GLN A 232 -7.60 0.74 -11.20
CA GLN A 232 -7.63 1.85 -12.16
C GLN A 232 -7.71 1.32 -13.60
N PRO A 233 -8.35 2.02 -14.53
CA PRO A 233 -8.36 1.66 -15.93
C PRO A 233 -6.95 1.68 -16.53
N LYS A 234 -6.67 0.75 -17.43
CA LYS A 234 -5.40 0.72 -18.16
C LYS A 234 -5.20 2.04 -18.94
N GLY A 235 -4.02 2.63 -18.83
CA GLY A 235 -3.67 3.90 -19.46
C GLY A 235 -3.91 5.13 -18.56
N TYR A 236 -4.53 4.95 -17.39
CA TYR A 236 -4.82 6.07 -16.50
C TYR A 236 -3.57 6.76 -15.98
N ILE A 237 -2.62 6.00 -15.39
CA ILE A 237 -1.39 6.59 -14.86
C ILE A 237 -0.52 7.22 -15.97
N LYS A 238 -0.54 6.63 -17.17
CA LYS A 238 0.14 7.20 -18.34
C LYS A 238 -0.48 8.54 -18.74
N GLY A 239 -1.80 8.60 -18.84
CA GLY A 239 -2.52 9.83 -19.16
C GLY A 239 -2.27 10.92 -18.10
N VAL A 240 -2.30 10.56 -16.81
CA VAL A 240 -1.94 11.49 -15.72
C VAL A 240 -0.52 12.03 -15.89
N ARG A 241 0.45 11.16 -16.20
CA ARG A 241 1.85 11.60 -16.44
C ARG A 241 1.98 12.54 -17.63
N GLU A 242 1.27 12.29 -18.71
CA GLU A 242 1.25 13.16 -19.89
C GLU A 242 0.67 14.54 -19.55
N LEU A 243 -0.43 14.57 -18.79
CA LEU A 243 -1.05 15.83 -18.35
C LEU A 243 -0.17 16.61 -17.38
N THR A 244 0.41 15.97 -16.38
CA THR A 244 1.27 16.65 -15.39
C THR A 244 2.49 17.27 -16.07
N ARG A 245 3.11 16.59 -17.05
CA ARG A 245 4.19 17.14 -17.87
C ARG A 245 3.72 18.31 -18.73
N LYS A 246 2.60 18.17 -19.42
CA LYS A 246 2.04 19.21 -20.29
C LYS A 246 1.80 20.53 -19.56
N TYR A 247 1.36 20.45 -18.30
CA TYR A 247 0.98 21.62 -17.51
C TYR A 247 2.02 22.03 -16.47
N ASP A 248 3.24 21.47 -16.52
CA ASP A 248 4.35 21.80 -15.61
C ASP A 248 3.95 21.62 -14.13
N VAL A 249 3.36 20.48 -13.79
CA VAL A 249 2.99 20.06 -12.44
C VAL A 249 3.75 18.79 -12.08
N LEU A 250 4.31 18.71 -10.87
CA LEU A 250 5.04 17.51 -10.45
C LEU A 250 4.08 16.33 -10.25
N LEU A 251 4.55 15.13 -10.58
CA LEU A 251 3.85 13.88 -10.28
C LEU A 251 4.56 13.16 -9.16
N ILE A 252 3.84 12.95 -8.04
CA ILE A 252 4.24 12.08 -6.94
C ILE A 252 3.50 10.75 -7.12
N VAL A 253 4.24 9.65 -7.22
CA VAL A 253 3.65 8.31 -7.28
C VAL A 253 3.97 7.56 -5.99
N ASP A 254 2.91 7.12 -5.33
CA ASP A 254 3.00 6.38 -4.08
C ASP A 254 3.04 4.86 -4.35
N GLU A 255 4.25 4.31 -4.39
CA GLU A 255 4.52 2.88 -4.57
C GLU A 255 4.64 2.11 -3.23
N VAL A 256 4.21 2.70 -2.12
CA VAL A 256 4.32 2.09 -0.79
C VAL A 256 3.60 0.74 -0.72
N ALA A 257 2.42 0.61 -1.36
CA ALA A 257 1.67 -0.65 -1.40
C ALA A 257 1.89 -1.45 -2.68
N THR A 258 2.20 -0.80 -3.80
CA THR A 258 2.21 -1.37 -5.16
C THR A 258 3.59 -1.78 -5.63
N GLY A 259 4.63 -1.23 -5.04
CA GLY A 259 6.02 -1.53 -5.39
C GLY A 259 6.50 -2.92 -4.99
N PHE A 260 7.75 -3.19 -5.32
CA PHE A 260 8.44 -4.44 -4.99
C PHE A 260 7.70 -5.70 -5.47
N GLY A 261 7.26 -5.70 -6.72
CA GLY A 261 6.70 -6.88 -7.38
C GLY A 261 5.19 -7.08 -7.24
N ARG A 262 4.51 -6.30 -6.40
CA ARG A 262 3.09 -6.51 -6.06
C ARG A 262 2.16 -6.49 -7.29
N THR A 263 2.44 -5.67 -8.29
CA THR A 263 1.63 -5.55 -9.51
C THR A 263 2.15 -6.41 -10.68
N GLY A 264 3.11 -7.33 -10.42
CA GLY A 264 3.71 -8.20 -11.43
C GLY A 264 4.97 -7.65 -12.08
N LYS A 265 5.32 -6.40 -11.82
CA LYS A 265 6.57 -5.72 -12.17
C LYS A 265 7.24 -5.19 -10.92
N MET A 266 8.54 -4.80 -10.98
CA MET A 266 9.22 -4.23 -9.82
C MET A 266 8.45 -3.03 -9.28
N TRP A 267 7.99 -2.14 -10.15
CA TRP A 267 7.17 -0.97 -9.85
C TRP A 267 5.85 -1.01 -10.61
N ALA A 268 4.79 -0.47 -10.05
CA ALA A 268 3.53 -0.32 -10.77
C ALA A 268 3.68 0.61 -11.98
N CYS A 269 4.52 1.63 -11.85
CA CYS A 269 4.91 2.53 -12.95
C CYS A 269 5.40 1.78 -14.20
N ASP A 270 6.12 0.66 -14.03
CA ASP A 270 6.69 -0.12 -15.14
C ASP A 270 5.61 -0.76 -16.02
N ASN A 271 4.40 -0.97 -15.49
CA ASN A 271 3.30 -1.56 -16.28
C ASN A 271 2.84 -0.65 -17.42
N GLU A 272 2.96 0.67 -17.24
CA GLU A 272 2.59 1.66 -18.25
C GLU A 272 3.79 2.47 -18.77
N GLY A 273 5.02 2.07 -18.38
CA GLY A 273 6.27 2.65 -18.88
C GLY A 273 6.44 4.13 -18.55
N ILE A 274 5.99 4.55 -17.36
CA ILE A 274 6.13 5.94 -16.91
C ILE A 274 7.19 6.07 -15.81
N SER A 275 7.75 7.28 -15.69
CA SER A 275 8.58 7.70 -14.56
C SER A 275 8.01 8.97 -13.95
N PRO A 276 7.76 9.01 -12.63
CA PRO A 276 7.30 10.21 -11.92
C PRO A 276 8.46 11.18 -11.64
N ASP A 277 8.13 12.32 -11.02
CA ASP A 277 9.12 13.27 -10.51
C ASP A 277 9.57 12.91 -9.09
N LEU A 278 8.64 12.36 -8.29
CA LEU A 278 8.92 11.79 -6.97
C LEU A 278 8.20 10.45 -6.82
N MET A 279 8.84 9.50 -6.13
CA MET A 279 8.29 8.18 -5.85
C MET A 279 8.49 7.83 -4.38
N THR A 280 7.41 7.45 -3.68
CA THR A 280 7.48 7.06 -2.28
C THR A 280 7.47 5.55 -2.12
N LEU A 281 8.34 5.04 -1.25
CA LEU A 281 8.58 3.62 -1.01
C LEU A 281 8.54 3.31 0.48
N SER A 282 8.01 2.15 0.85
CA SER A 282 8.09 1.56 2.19
C SER A 282 7.66 0.08 2.13
N LYS A 283 7.05 -0.45 3.19
CA LYS A 283 6.51 -1.83 3.26
C LYS A 283 7.51 -2.88 2.73
N GLY A 284 7.38 -3.26 1.45
CA GLY A 284 8.24 -4.24 0.81
C GLY A 284 9.73 -3.88 0.73
N ILE A 285 10.10 -2.63 1.00
CA ILE A 285 11.46 -2.09 0.88
C ILE A 285 12.52 -2.89 1.67
N THR A 286 12.12 -3.46 2.83
CA THR A 286 12.98 -4.32 3.66
C THR A 286 12.54 -5.78 3.64
N GLY A 287 11.69 -6.18 2.69
CA GLY A 287 11.07 -7.50 2.70
C GLY A 287 10.09 -7.73 3.87
N GLY A 288 9.71 -6.67 4.60
CA GLY A 288 8.83 -6.73 5.77
C GLY A 288 9.54 -6.95 7.09
N TYR A 289 10.85 -6.78 7.15
CA TYR A 289 11.65 -7.04 8.35
C TYR A 289 11.76 -5.86 9.30
N LEU A 290 12.03 -4.68 8.78
CA LEU A 290 12.24 -3.46 9.58
C LEU A 290 11.54 -2.26 8.94
N PRO A 291 11.06 -1.30 9.77
CA PRO A 291 10.50 -0.06 9.23
C PRO A 291 11.57 0.73 8.48
N LEU A 292 11.22 1.17 7.29
CA LEU A 292 12.01 2.09 6.46
C LEU A 292 11.09 2.71 5.41
N GLY A 293 11.28 4.00 5.16
CA GLY A 293 10.70 4.71 4.05
C GLY A 293 11.78 5.34 3.18
N ALA A 294 11.45 5.60 1.93
CA ALA A 294 12.31 6.36 1.03
C ALA A 294 11.46 7.17 0.05
N THR A 295 11.95 8.37 -0.26
CA THR A 295 11.43 9.21 -1.34
C THR A 295 12.53 9.32 -2.40
N LEU A 296 12.27 8.78 -3.59
CA LEU A 296 13.15 8.91 -4.72
C LEU A 296 12.76 10.13 -5.55
N THR A 297 13.75 10.85 -6.10
CA THR A 297 13.50 12.03 -6.93
C THR A 297 14.57 12.20 -8.00
N THR A 298 14.34 13.16 -8.89
CA THR A 298 15.22 13.47 -10.01
C THR A 298 16.38 14.38 -9.60
N ASP A 299 17.47 14.41 -10.42
CA ASP A 299 18.55 15.37 -10.26
C ASP A 299 18.03 16.80 -10.39
N GLU A 300 17.09 17.09 -11.30
CA GLU A 300 16.51 18.42 -11.46
C GLU A 300 15.88 18.95 -10.17
N ILE A 301 15.12 18.09 -9.45
CA ILE A 301 14.52 18.49 -8.18
C ILE A 301 15.61 18.68 -7.13
N TYR A 302 16.54 17.73 -7.01
CA TYR A 302 17.66 17.81 -6.06
C TYR A 302 18.52 19.07 -6.27
N ASP A 303 18.85 19.40 -7.50
CA ASP A 303 19.69 20.56 -7.85
C ASP A 303 19.07 21.90 -7.43
N ALA A 304 17.74 21.98 -7.37
CA ALA A 304 17.05 23.18 -6.87
C ALA A 304 17.31 23.45 -5.37
N PHE A 305 17.76 22.45 -4.61
CA PHE A 305 18.13 22.59 -3.20
C PHE A 305 19.62 22.88 -2.98
N LEU A 306 20.41 22.89 -4.05
CA LEU A 306 21.82 23.26 -3.96
C LEU A 306 21.98 24.78 -3.87
N GLY A 307 22.85 25.24 -2.99
CA GLY A 307 23.13 26.67 -2.81
C GLY A 307 24.11 26.92 -1.68
N GLU A 308 24.52 28.18 -1.55
CA GLU A 308 25.35 28.61 -0.42
C GLU A 308 24.55 28.55 0.89
N PRO A 309 25.19 28.34 2.05
CA PRO A 309 24.50 28.26 3.34
C PRO A 309 23.57 29.44 3.64
N THR A 310 23.93 30.63 3.13
CA THR A 310 23.16 31.87 3.32
C THR A 310 21.95 32.00 2.41
N GLU A 311 21.76 31.10 1.44
CA GLU A 311 20.59 31.06 0.54
C GLU A 311 19.42 30.29 1.15
N TYR A 312 19.63 29.58 2.28
CA TYR A 312 18.60 28.81 3.00
C TYR A 312 17.83 27.81 2.12
N LYS A 313 18.50 27.22 1.14
CA LYS A 313 17.91 26.19 0.26
C LYS A 313 17.86 24.78 0.87
N THR A 314 18.40 24.62 2.07
CA THR A 314 18.42 23.32 2.77
C THR A 314 17.00 22.77 2.94
N PHE A 315 16.83 21.47 2.72
CA PHE A 315 15.63 20.75 3.08
C PHE A 315 15.65 20.45 4.58
N TYR A 316 15.02 21.31 5.38
CA TYR A 316 14.95 21.18 6.85
C TYR A 316 13.91 20.13 7.26
N HIS A 317 14.22 18.87 6.99
CA HIS A 317 13.39 17.71 7.33
C HIS A 317 14.27 16.49 7.55
N GLY A 318 13.91 15.64 8.49
CA GLY A 318 14.61 14.39 8.78
C GLY A 318 14.20 13.83 10.13
N HIS A 319 14.53 12.57 10.37
CA HIS A 319 14.24 11.86 11.60
C HIS A 319 15.54 11.31 12.22
N SER A 320 15.50 10.99 13.53
CA SER A 320 16.68 10.45 14.22
C SER A 320 17.18 9.14 13.60
N TYR A 321 16.27 8.30 13.10
CA TYR A 321 16.59 7.01 12.51
C TYR A 321 16.70 7.02 10.97
N THR A 322 16.71 8.19 10.34
CA THR A 322 16.88 8.32 8.88
C THR A 322 18.05 7.50 8.37
N GLY A 323 17.82 6.59 7.42
CA GLY A 323 18.84 5.72 6.84
C GLY A 323 19.44 4.73 7.88
N ASN A 324 18.58 4.17 8.75
CA ASN A 324 19.00 3.20 9.75
C ASN A 324 19.79 2.04 9.12
N PRO A 325 21.03 1.76 9.59
CA PRO A 325 21.90 0.75 8.99
C PRO A 325 21.30 -0.65 8.94
N LEU A 326 20.56 -1.07 9.99
CA LEU A 326 19.94 -2.40 10.03
C LEU A 326 18.84 -2.54 9.00
N ALA A 327 17.99 -1.50 8.85
CA ALA A 327 16.93 -1.49 7.87
C ALA A 327 17.50 -1.43 6.44
N CYS A 328 18.56 -0.66 6.20
CA CYS A 328 19.25 -0.62 4.91
C CYS A 328 19.90 -1.97 4.57
N ALA A 329 20.53 -2.65 5.54
CA ALA A 329 21.09 -3.99 5.34
C ALA A 329 20.00 -5.01 4.97
N ALA A 330 18.84 -4.96 5.63
CA ALA A 330 17.69 -5.79 5.27
C ALA A 330 17.20 -5.48 3.84
N GLY A 331 17.14 -4.20 3.46
CA GLY A 331 16.74 -3.77 2.11
C GLY A 331 17.72 -4.24 1.03
N ILE A 332 19.04 -4.16 1.29
CA ILE A 332 20.09 -4.69 0.40
C ILE A 332 19.86 -6.19 0.18
N ALA A 333 19.72 -6.96 1.26
CA ALA A 333 19.48 -8.40 1.17
C ALA A 333 18.18 -8.72 0.43
N SER A 334 17.12 -7.94 0.65
CA SER A 334 15.85 -8.08 -0.08
C SER A 334 16.03 -7.91 -1.60
N LEU A 335 16.73 -6.86 -2.06
CA LEU A 335 16.99 -6.64 -3.48
C LEU A 335 17.91 -7.73 -4.08
N GLU A 336 18.88 -8.23 -3.33
CA GLU A 336 19.71 -9.37 -3.79
C GLU A 336 18.89 -10.63 -3.99
N ILE A 337 17.89 -10.91 -3.13
CA ILE A 337 16.98 -12.05 -3.31
C ILE A 337 16.12 -11.85 -4.57
N PHE A 338 15.58 -10.64 -4.82
CA PHE A 338 14.85 -10.34 -6.04
C PHE A 338 15.64 -10.73 -7.29
N LYS A 339 16.93 -10.37 -7.31
CA LYS A 339 17.83 -10.65 -8.43
C LYS A 339 18.22 -12.14 -8.50
N LYS A 340 18.65 -12.73 -7.38
CA LYS A 340 19.15 -14.11 -7.32
C LYS A 340 18.08 -15.15 -7.69
N GLU A 341 16.84 -14.90 -7.31
CA GLU A 341 15.72 -15.83 -7.49
C GLU A 341 14.80 -15.44 -8.66
N ASP A 342 15.16 -14.43 -9.44
CA ASP A 342 14.33 -13.92 -10.54
C ASP A 342 12.86 -13.72 -10.12
N VAL A 343 12.64 -13.15 -8.91
CA VAL A 343 11.32 -13.10 -8.27
C VAL A 343 10.26 -12.56 -9.22
N ILE A 344 10.55 -11.46 -9.93
CA ILE A 344 9.60 -10.83 -10.86
C ILE A 344 9.24 -11.75 -12.02
N ALA A 345 10.22 -12.44 -12.62
CA ALA A 345 9.99 -13.35 -13.73
C ALA A 345 9.15 -14.59 -13.34
N ASN A 346 9.15 -14.92 -12.05
CA ASN A 346 8.41 -16.05 -11.50
C ASN A 346 6.98 -15.71 -11.02
N LEU A 347 6.52 -14.46 -11.15
CA LEU A 347 5.18 -14.05 -10.73
C LEU A 347 4.05 -14.48 -11.67
N PRO A 348 4.18 -14.45 -13.01
CA PRO A 348 3.05 -14.69 -13.92
C PRO A 348 2.28 -15.98 -13.62
N PRO A 349 2.90 -17.16 -13.42
CA PRO A 349 2.15 -18.39 -13.12
C PRO A 349 1.37 -18.32 -11.78
N LYS A 350 1.85 -17.52 -10.82
CA LYS A 350 1.17 -17.29 -9.52
C LYS A 350 -0.04 -16.38 -9.70
N MET A 351 0.14 -15.34 -10.52
CA MET A 351 -0.93 -14.40 -10.87
C MET A 351 -2.08 -15.11 -11.60
N ASP A 352 -1.77 -16.08 -12.48
CA ASP A 352 -2.76 -16.89 -13.19
C ASP A 352 -3.61 -17.75 -12.25
N VAL A 353 -3.02 -18.27 -11.17
CA VAL A 353 -3.78 -18.98 -10.12
C VAL A 353 -4.78 -18.04 -9.46
N ILE A 354 -4.33 -16.85 -9.05
CA ILE A 354 -5.22 -15.86 -8.44
C ILE A 354 -6.35 -15.49 -9.40
N ALA A 355 -6.04 -15.22 -10.69
CA ALA A 355 -7.03 -14.85 -11.70
C ALA A 355 -8.15 -15.90 -11.83
N LYS A 356 -7.80 -17.19 -11.88
CA LYS A 356 -8.78 -18.28 -11.97
C LYS A 356 -9.73 -18.31 -10.76
N HIS A 357 -9.19 -18.09 -9.55
CA HIS A 357 -10.00 -18.03 -8.35
C HIS A 357 -10.89 -16.77 -8.32
N MET A 358 -10.40 -15.62 -8.78
CA MET A 358 -11.22 -14.41 -8.90
C MET A 358 -12.38 -14.63 -9.88
N GLU A 359 -12.15 -15.28 -11.02
CA GLU A 359 -13.21 -15.66 -11.97
C GLU A 359 -14.25 -16.60 -11.34
N LYS A 360 -13.81 -17.58 -10.52
CA LYS A 360 -14.69 -18.49 -9.79
C LYS A 360 -15.50 -17.76 -8.73
N MET A 361 -14.86 -16.95 -7.90
CA MET A 361 -15.50 -16.17 -6.85
C MET A 361 -16.50 -15.15 -7.40
N ASN A 362 -16.24 -14.55 -8.57
CA ASN A 362 -17.18 -13.68 -9.25
C ASN A 362 -18.52 -14.37 -9.63
N LYS A 363 -18.57 -15.70 -9.65
CA LYS A 363 -19.82 -16.46 -9.88
C LYS A 363 -20.59 -16.74 -8.59
N MET A 364 -20.00 -16.54 -7.42
CA MET A 364 -20.66 -16.75 -6.13
C MET A 364 -21.78 -15.73 -5.92
N LYS A 365 -22.83 -16.14 -5.22
CA LYS A 365 -24.08 -15.36 -5.06
C LYS A 365 -23.84 -13.98 -4.45
N TYR A 366 -22.99 -13.89 -3.46
CA TYR A 366 -22.80 -12.67 -2.65
C TYR A 366 -21.47 -11.94 -2.95
N VAL A 367 -20.77 -12.31 -4.02
CA VAL A 367 -19.59 -11.60 -4.49
C VAL A 367 -20.00 -10.63 -5.59
N GLY A 368 -19.92 -9.34 -5.31
CA GLY A 368 -20.23 -8.27 -6.25
C GLY A 368 -19.14 -8.08 -7.29
N ASP A 369 -17.89 -8.07 -6.81
CA ASP A 369 -16.69 -7.91 -7.65
C ASP A 369 -15.49 -8.61 -6.98
N ALA A 370 -14.85 -9.50 -7.72
CA ALA A 370 -13.55 -10.06 -7.36
C ALA A 370 -12.54 -9.64 -8.41
N ARG A 371 -11.59 -8.80 -7.99
CA ARG A 371 -10.66 -8.06 -8.85
C ARG A 371 -9.20 -8.34 -8.49
N GLN A 372 -8.30 -8.17 -9.45
CA GLN A 372 -6.88 -8.47 -9.28
C GLN A 372 -6.01 -7.48 -10.06
N CYS A 373 -4.87 -7.14 -9.45
CA CYS A 373 -3.74 -6.52 -10.14
C CYS A 373 -2.43 -7.17 -9.64
N GLY A 374 -1.82 -8.00 -10.48
CA GLY A 374 -0.64 -8.77 -10.07
C GLY A 374 -0.94 -9.74 -8.93
N MET A 375 -0.26 -9.56 -7.80
CA MET A 375 -0.42 -10.34 -6.57
C MET A 375 -1.39 -9.68 -5.56
N LEU A 376 -2.08 -8.62 -5.96
CA LEU A 376 -3.06 -7.89 -5.17
C LEU A 376 -4.46 -8.31 -5.62
N ALA A 377 -5.32 -8.73 -4.70
CA ALA A 377 -6.71 -9.03 -5.01
C ALA A 377 -7.66 -8.52 -3.92
N GLY A 378 -8.85 -8.12 -4.34
CA GLY A 378 -9.95 -7.70 -3.49
C GLY A 378 -11.23 -8.44 -3.87
N ILE A 379 -11.91 -9.01 -2.89
CA ILE A 379 -13.19 -9.70 -3.08
C ILE A 379 -14.27 -8.92 -2.36
N GLU A 380 -15.06 -8.17 -3.11
CA GLU A 380 -16.10 -7.29 -2.59
C GLU A 380 -17.43 -8.02 -2.47
N LEU A 381 -18.01 -7.94 -1.27
CA LEU A 381 -19.26 -8.62 -0.96
C LEU A 381 -20.44 -7.70 -1.17
N MET A 382 -21.52 -8.24 -1.77
CA MET A 382 -22.78 -7.55 -2.00
C MET A 382 -23.95 -8.45 -1.61
N ARG A 383 -24.97 -7.86 -1.00
CA ARG A 383 -26.22 -8.55 -0.73
C ARG A 383 -26.96 -8.86 -2.04
N ASP A 384 -26.99 -7.90 -2.94
CA ASP A 384 -27.54 -8.04 -4.28
C ASP A 384 -26.59 -7.48 -5.34
N LYS A 385 -26.09 -8.37 -6.20
CA LYS A 385 -25.16 -8.03 -7.28
C LYS A 385 -25.79 -7.16 -8.37
N ALA A 386 -27.07 -7.37 -8.66
CA ALA A 386 -27.74 -6.68 -9.77
C ALA A 386 -27.95 -5.20 -9.46
N THR A 387 -28.25 -4.90 -8.22
CA THR A 387 -28.46 -3.53 -7.74
C THR A 387 -27.23 -2.92 -7.11
N LYS A 388 -26.15 -3.72 -6.90
CA LYS A 388 -24.97 -3.38 -6.11
C LYS A 388 -25.33 -2.97 -4.68
N GLU A 389 -26.36 -3.58 -4.09
CA GLU A 389 -26.76 -3.33 -2.72
C GLU A 389 -25.77 -3.98 -1.75
N PRO A 390 -25.11 -3.22 -0.87
CA PRO A 390 -24.21 -3.79 0.14
C PRO A 390 -24.97 -4.56 1.21
N PHE A 391 -24.27 -5.36 1.99
CA PHE A 391 -24.81 -5.89 3.24
C PHE A 391 -25.01 -4.77 4.26
N ALA A 392 -25.94 -4.96 5.20
CA ALA A 392 -26.06 -4.07 6.36
C ALA A 392 -24.72 -4.10 7.15
N ALA A 393 -24.19 -2.93 7.47
CA ALA A 393 -22.86 -2.81 8.09
C ALA A 393 -22.75 -3.61 9.42
N GLU A 394 -23.86 -3.72 10.15
CA GLU A 394 -23.94 -4.43 11.42
C GLU A 394 -23.68 -5.94 11.28
N LEU A 395 -23.82 -6.50 10.08
CA LEU A 395 -23.58 -7.93 9.85
C LEU A 395 -22.08 -8.28 9.80
N LEU A 396 -21.20 -7.32 9.55
CA LEU A 396 -19.75 -7.49 9.47
C LEU A 396 -19.33 -8.71 8.61
N MET A 397 -19.95 -8.84 7.44
CA MET A 397 -19.87 -10.04 6.60
C MET A 397 -18.45 -10.45 6.25
N ALA A 398 -17.65 -9.51 5.77
CA ALA A 398 -16.27 -9.78 5.40
C ALA A 398 -15.40 -10.12 6.62
N GLY A 399 -15.62 -9.48 7.76
CA GLY A 399 -14.96 -9.81 9.03
C GLY A 399 -15.29 -11.23 9.48
N GLY A 400 -16.57 -11.63 9.36
CA GLY A 400 -17.01 -13.00 9.64
C GLY A 400 -16.31 -14.05 8.78
N ILE A 401 -16.09 -13.77 7.49
CA ILE A 401 -15.33 -14.64 6.60
C ILE A 401 -13.85 -14.69 7.01
N CYS A 402 -13.25 -13.55 7.36
CA CYS A 402 -11.87 -13.52 7.84
C CYS A 402 -11.67 -14.34 9.12
N GLN A 403 -12.63 -14.32 10.05
CA GLN A 403 -12.61 -15.17 11.23
C GLN A 403 -12.81 -16.66 10.88
N ALA A 404 -13.74 -16.96 9.97
CA ALA A 404 -13.95 -18.34 9.51
C ALA A 404 -12.69 -18.90 8.83
N ALA A 405 -11.96 -18.10 8.04
CA ALA A 405 -10.73 -18.49 7.37
C ALA A 405 -9.65 -18.97 8.35
N ARG A 406 -9.59 -18.40 9.57
CA ARG A 406 -8.66 -18.84 10.63
C ARG A 406 -8.88 -20.30 11.03
N LYS A 407 -10.13 -20.80 11.03
CA LYS A 407 -10.44 -22.21 11.32
C LYS A 407 -9.85 -23.15 10.28
N TYR A 408 -9.71 -22.67 9.05
CA TYR A 408 -9.09 -23.40 7.95
C TYR A 408 -7.56 -23.18 7.88
N GLY A 409 -6.98 -22.40 8.80
CA GLY A 409 -5.54 -22.11 8.84
C GLY A 409 -5.12 -21.06 7.79
N LEU A 410 -5.94 -20.01 7.60
CA LEU A 410 -5.62 -18.87 6.74
C LEU A 410 -5.88 -17.57 7.50
N ILE A 411 -4.93 -16.64 7.45
CA ILE A 411 -5.09 -15.25 7.90
C ILE A 411 -5.27 -14.37 6.67
N VAL A 412 -6.43 -13.74 6.58
CA VAL A 412 -6.76 -12.65 5.65
C VAL A 412 -7.42 -11.52 6.43
N ARG A 413 -7.59 -10.38 5.80
CA ARG A 413 -8.18 -9.18 6.39
C ARG A 413 -9.21 -8.57 5.44
N ASN A 414 -10.15 -7.82 5.97
CA ASN A 414 -11.07 -7.02 5.19
C ASN A 414 -10.82 -5.51 5.36
N ILE A 415 -11.35 -4.75 4.42
CA ILE A 415 -11.55 -3.31 4.47
C ILE A 415 -13.03 -3.09 4.11
N GLY A 416 -13.85 -2.70 5.08
CA GLY A 416 -15.29 -2.73 4.90
C GLY A 416 -15.74 -4.13 4.47
N ASP A 417 -16.56 -4.22 3.43
CA ASP A 417 -17.01 -5.48 2.85
C ASP A 417 -16.10 -6.05 1.75
N VAL A 418 -14.85 -5.63 1.69
CA VAL A 418 -13.85 -6.16 0.75
C VAL A 418 -12.84 -7.03 1.48
N ILE A 419 -12.77 -8.32 1.16
CA ILE A 419 -11.73 -9.23 1.64
C ILE A 419 -10.47 -9.00 0.80
N ILE A 420 -9.35 -8.79 1.46
CA ILE A 420 -8.06 -8.54 0.82
C ILE A 420 -7.24 -9.83 0.81
N PHE A 421 -6.73 -10.19 -0.36
CA PHE A 421 -5.77 -11.25 -0.55
C PHE A 421 -4.49 -10.70 -1.17
N MET A 422 -3.39 -10.78 -0.44
CA MET A 422 -2.09 -10.22 -0.80
C MET A 422 -0.97 -11.08 -0.19
N PRO A 423 -0.76 -12.31 -0.71
CA PRO A 423 0.20 -13.24 -0.13
C PRO A 423 1.65 -12.77 -0.35
N PRO A 424 2.63 -13.29 0.43
CA PRO A 424 4.04 -13.10 0.13
C PRO A 424 4.37 -13.53 -1.30
N LEU A 425 5.25 -12.79 -1.99
CA LEU A 425 5.67 -13.17 -3.35
C LEU A 425 6.44 -14.50 -3.37
N ALA A 426 7.02 -14.88 -2.23
CA ALA A 426 7.68 -16.17 -2.04
C ALA A 426 6.71 -17.37 -2.08
N SER A 427 5.40 -17.16 -1.93
CA SER A 427 4.42 -18.27 -2.01
C SER A 427 4.55 -19.03 -3.32
N THR A 428 4.52 -20.36 -3.26
CA THR A 428 4.43 -21.19 -4.46
C THR A 428 3.01 -21.13 -5.07
N LYS A 429 2.85 -21.61 -6.31
CA LYS A 429 1.51 -21.71 -6.92
C LYS A 429 0.58 -22.58 -6.09
N GLU A 430 1.10 -23.70 -5.61
CA GLU A 430 0.38 -24.69 -4.79
C GLU A 430 -0.05 -24.08 -3.45
N GLU A 431 0.79 -23.27 -2.83
CA GLU A 431 0.44 -22.56 -1.59
C GLU A 431 -0.64 -21.49 -1.85
N ILE A 432 -0.58 -20.77 -2.97
CA ILE A 432 -1.62 -19.80 -3.36
C ILE A 432 -2.95 -20.52 -3.61
N GLU A 433 -2.94 -21.63 -4.33
CA GLU A 433 -4.12 -22.48 -4.54
C GLU A 433 -4.74 -22.90 -3.20
N ILE A 434 -3.92 -23.46 -2.28
CA ILE A 434 -4.36 -23.87 -0.94
C ILE A 434 -4.96 -22.69 -0.16
N MET A 435 -4.34 -21.51 -0.20
CA MET A 435 -4.85 -20.31 0.48
C MET A 435 -6.22 -19.90 -0.06
N LEU A 436 -6.37 -19.89 -1.39
CA LEU A 436 -7.62 -19.46 -2.03
C LEU A 436 -8.72 -20.51 -1.87
N ASP A 437 -8.42 -21.81 -1.91
CA ASP A 437 -9.37 -22.86 -1.58
C ASP A 437 -9.90 -22.74 -0.14
N LYS A 438 -9.01 -22.43 0.82
CA LYS A 438 -9.39 -22.17 2.22
C LYS A 438 -10.29 -20.94 2.37
N LEU A 439 -9.99 -19.88 1.59
CA LEU A 439 -10.82 -18.68 1.57
C LEU A 439 -12.21 -18.99 1.00
N GLU A 440 -12.30 -19.73 -0.09
CA GLU A 440 -13.58 -20.16 -0.67
C GLU A 440 -14.41 -20.99 0.31
N GLN A 441 -13.79 -21.95 1.03
CA GLN A 441 -14.46 -22.74 2.06
C GLN A 441 -15.02 -21.85 3.17
N ALA A 442 -14.25 -20.84 3.62
CA ALA A 442 -14.72 -19.88 4.63
C ALA A 442 -15.90 -19.02 4.11
N MET A 443 -15.84 -18.58 2.85
CA MET A 443 -16.92 -17.85 2.20
C MET A 443 -18.18 -18.69 2.09
N GLU A 444 -18.09 -19.95 1.64
CA GLU A 444 -19.22 -20.87 1.54
C GLU A 444 -19.86 -21.16 2.91
N GLU A 445 -19.05 -21.35 3.97
CA GLU A 445 -19.56 -21.52 5.35
C GLU A 445 -20.43 -20.34 5.77
N VAL A 446 -19.92 -19.12 5.58
CA VAL A 446 -20.62 -17.90 5.99
C VAL A 446 -21.84 -17.63 5.11
N PHE A 447 -21.74 -17.80 3.80
CA PHE A 447 -22.85 -17.61 2.86
C PHE A 447 -24.01 -18.60 3.11
N SER A 448 -23.70 -19.83 3.50
CA SER A 448 -24.72 -20.84 3.86
C SER A 448 -25.52 -20.44 5.10
N LYS A 449 -24.85 -19.86 6.11
CA LYS A 449 -25.50 -19.33 7.32
C LYS A 449 -26.45 -18.19 7.00
N VAL A 450 -26.04 -17.25 6.15
CA VAL A 450 -26.85 -16.13 5.72
C VAL A 450 -28.07 -16.61 4.90
N ALA A 451 -27.86 -17.57 3.99
CA ALA A 451 -28.95 -18.12 3.16
C ALA A 451 -30.01 -18.88 4.00
N SER A 452 -29.64 -19.48 5.13
CA SER A 452 -30.58 -20.13 6.06
C SER A 452 -31.34 -19.17 6.98
N GLY A 453 -31.19 -17.86 6.79
CA GLY A 453 -31.86 -16.84 7.61
C GLY A 453 -31.22 -16.59 8.97
N ASN A 454 -30.06 -17.19 9.23
CA ASN A 454 -29.30 -16.95 10.43
C ASN A 454 -28.50 -15.64 10.27
N GLN A 455 -29.10 -14.52 10.68
CA GLN A 455 -28.45 -13.20 10.70
C GLN A 455 -27.48 -13.13 11.89
N THR A 456 -26.43 -13.94 11.86
CA THR A 456 -25.39 -13.89 12.88
C THR A 456 -24.57 -12.61 12.65
N VAL A 457 -24.65 -11.70 13.60
CA VAL A 457 -23.71 -10.58 13.69
C VAL A 457 -22.34 -11.18 14.02
N PHE A 458 -21.38 -11.00 13.13
CA PHE A 458 -20.01 -11.47 13.37
C PHE A 458 -19.28 -10.41 14.20
N SER A 459 -18.53 -10.84 15.20
CA SER A 459 -17.70 -9.93 16.00
C SER A 459 -16.29 -9.86 15.37
N ASP A 460 -16.04 -8.86 14.54
CA ASP A 460 -14.69 -8.58 14.07
C ASP A 460 -14.21 -7.27 14.68
N PRO A 461 -13.25 -7.29 15.62
CA PRO A 461 -12.72 -6.07 16.23
C PRO A 461 -11.90 -5.21 15.25
N CYS A 462 -11.51 -5.77 14.12
CA CYS A 462 -10.75 -5.09 13.06
C CYS A 462 -11.60 -4.75 11.81
N ALA A 463 -12.94 -4.89 11.89
CA ALA A 463 -13.84 -4.47 10.83
C ALA A 463 -13.92 -2.93 10.79
N PHE A 464 -13.72 -2.37 9.60
CA PHE A 464 -13.85 -0.94 9.32
C PHE A 464 -15.04 -0.68 8.43
#